data_bbfea4ef2123e2d4f89b9283ee9acb88
#
_entry.id   bbfea4ef2123e2d4f89b9283ee9acb88
#
_cell.length_a   1.000
_cell.length_b   1.000
_cell.length_c   1.000
_cell.angle_alpha   90.00
_cell.angle_beta   90.00
_cell.angle_gamma   90.00
#
_symmetry.space_group_name_H-M   'P 1'
#
loop_
_entity.id
_entity.type
_entity.pdbx_description
1 polymer ?
#
loop_
_entity_poly.entity_id
_entity_poly.type
_entity_poly.pdbx_seq_one_letter_code
_entity_poly.pdbx_strand_id
1 'polypeptide(L)'
;MTTAAPAANPLSADYVNPVIQSAIDVFQKMLNCKVKRTDLTLKETTAPLHELSAIIGVSGKASGTYVPSLSEQVAIEILHRMVGIEATELDDDVCDAAGEILNMIAGQAKAKLQKLELSISLPSMITGKNHEIRYPSDVRAICVLFESEIGPFAIEVGFAS
;
A
#
# COMPACT_ATOMS: atom_id res chain seq x y z
N MET A 1 33.06 2.44 4.71
CA MET A 1 32.71 2.60 4.54
C MET A 1 32.12 2.88 3.91
N THR A 2 31.87 2.78 3.49
CA THR A 2 31.43 2.99 2.90
C THR A 2 30.67 3.41 2.53
N THR A 3 30.44 3.66 2.50
CA THR A 3 29.70 3.98 2.20
C THR A 3 29.15 4.28 1.24
N ALA A 4 28.95 3.87 0.92
CA ALA A 4 28.72 3.97 -0.21
C ALA A 4 27.52 4.49 -0.60
N ALA A 5 27.47 5.10 -1.25
CA ALA A 5 26.42 5.71 -1.71
C ALA A 5 25.65 4.88 -2.54
N PRO A 6 24.88 4.25 -2.19
CA PRO A 6 24.09 3.52 -3.00
C PRO A 6 23.22 4.34 -3.79
N ALA A 7 23.60 4.52 -4.96
CA ALA A 7 22.84 5.24 -5.90
C ALA A 7 21.41 4.77 -5.93
N ALA A 8 21.16 3.57 -5.55
CA ALA A 8 19.81 3.09 -5.55
C ALA A 8 19.35 2.91 -4.13
N ASN A 9 19.12 3.96 -3.44
CA ASN A 9 18.54 3.88 -2.12
C ASN A 9 17.06 3.54 -2.24
N PRO A 10 16.63 2.32 -1.90
CA PRO A 10 15.23 1.93 -2.02
C PRO A 10 14.31 2.67 -1.04
N LEU A 11 14.86 3.44 -0.12
CA LEU A 11 14.08 4.29 0.78
C LEU A 11 13.95 5.72 0.27
N SER A 12 14.40 6.00 -0.95
CA SER A 12 14.35 7.34 -1.49
C SER A 12 12.93 7.76 -1.87
N ALA A 13 12.74 9.06 -1.97
CA ALA A 13 11.48 9.64 -2.42
C ALA A 13 11.08 9.13 -3.82
N ASP A 14 12.05 8.75 -4.64
CA ASP A 14 11.78 8.24 -5.99
C ASP A 14 10.95 6.96 -5.98
N TYR A 15 11.02 6.17 -4.91
CA TYR A 15 10.25 4.94 -4.78
C TYR A 15 8.93 5.17 -4.06
N VAL A 16 8.87 6.15 -3.17
CA VAL A 16 7.73 6.39 -2.29
C VAL A 16 6.72 7.35 -2.90
N ASN A 17 7.19 8.43 -3.51
CA ASN A 17 6.30 9.45 -4.09
C ASN A 17 5.31 8.91 -5.12
N PRO A 18 5.69 7.97 -6.02
CA PRO A 18 4.71 7.39 -6.94
C PRO A 18 3.55 6.68 -6.22
N VAL A 19 3.83 6.03 -5.09
CA VAL A 19 2.80 5.37 -4.29
C VAL A 19 1.86 6.41 -3.67
N ILE A 20 2.43 7.48 -3.12
CA ILE A 20 1.63 8.56 -2.51
C ILE A 20 0.71 9.19 -3.54
N GLN A 21 1.23 9.58 -4.70
CA GLN A 21 0.44 10.20 -5.74
C GLN A 21 -0.64 9.26 -6.27
N SER A 22 -0.30 7.99 -6.43
CA SER A 22 -1.24 6.99 -6.94
C SER A 22 -2.38 6.74 -5.96
N ALA A 23 -2.09 6.70 -4.66
CA ALA A 23 -3.13 6.53 -3.65
C ALA A 23 -4.11 7.71 -3.68
N ILE A 24 -3.59 8.93 -3.74
CA ILE A 24 -4.41 10.13 -3.80
C ILE A 24 -5.29 10.12 -5.06
N ASP A 25 -4.69 9.83 -6.21
CA ASP A 25 -5.39 9.83 -7.49
C ASP A 25 -6.46 8.76 -7.60
N VAL A 26 -6.16 7.54 -7.18
CA VAL A 26 -7.10 6.41 -7.27
C VAL A 26 -8.30 6.62 -6.36
N PHE A 27 -8.05 7.03 -5.12
CA PHE A 27 -9.15 7.33 -4.19
C PHE A 27 -10.04 8.45 -4.75
N GLN A 28 -9.45 9.50 -5.31
CA GLN A 28 -10.22 10.60 -5.88
C GLN A 28 -11.04 10.16 -7.08
N LYS A 29 -10.43 9.43 -8.02
CA LYS A 29 -11.10 9.04 -9.27
C LYS A 29 -12.11 7.93 -9.07
N MET A 30 -11.79 6.95 -8.23
CA MET A 30 -12.64 5.77 -8.10
C MET A 30 -13.65 5.87 -6.99
N LEU A 31 -13.35 6.64 -5.94
CA LEU A 31 -14.20 6.72 -4.76
C LEU A 31 -14.73 8.13 -4.48
N ASN A 32 -14.34 9.09 -5.29
CA ASN A 32 -14.63 10.51 -5.05
C ASN A 32 -14.28 10.90 -3.62
N CYS A 33 -13.09 10.49 -3.19
CA CYS A 33 -12.63 10.61 -1.82
C CYS A 33 -11.31 11.34 -1.78
N LYS A 34 -11.25 12.41 -1.00
CA LYS A 34 -10.01 13.18 -0.83
C LYS A 34 -9.11 12.49 0.18
N VAL A 35 -7.84 12.43 -0.17
CA VAL A 35 -6.81 11.77 0.64
C VAL A 35 -5.61 12.69 0.77
N LYS A 36 -4.99 12.67 1.93
CA LYS A 36 -3.70 13.36 2.12
C LYS A 36 -2.75 12.48 2.90
N ARG A 37 -1.47 12.58 2.59
CA ARG A 37 -0.42 11.96 3.38
C ARG A 37 -0.23 12.78 4.65
N THR A 38 -0.21 12.13 5.80
CA THR A 38 -0.03 12.81 7.07
C THR A 38 1.34 12.58 7.67
N ASP A 39 1.97 11.44 7.40
CA ASP A 39 3.29 11.16 7.95
C ASP A 39 4.00 10.11 7.10
N LEU A 40 5.29 9.97 7.33
CA LEU A 40 6.15 9.01 6.66
C LEU A 40 7.21 8.58 7.66
N THR A 41 7.21 7.30 8.03
CA THR A 41 8.09 6.78 9.07
C THR A 41 8.74 5.48 8.62
N LEU A 42 9.82 5.10 9.28
CA LEU A 42 10.36 3.76 9.12
C LEU A 42 9.48 2.78 9.87
N LYS A 43 9.25 1.63 9.28
CA LYS A 43 8.53 0.55 9.95
C LYS A 43 9.45 -0.09 10.98
N GLU A 44 9.05 -0.05 12.23
CA GLU A 44 9.87 -0.55 13.34
C GLU A 44 9.32 -1.80 14.00
N THR A 45 8.08 -2.19 13.68
CA THR A 45 7.45 -3.36 14.28
C THR A 45 6.87 -4.25 13.20
N THR A 46 6.50 -5.48 13.56
CA THR A 46 5.83 -6.41 12.66
C THR A 46 4.31 -6.24 12.68
N ALA A 47 3.79 -5.43 13.59
CA ALA A 47 2.35 -5.23 13.72
C ALA A 47 1.82 -4.37 12.57
N PRO A 48 0.72 -4.78 11.95
CA PRO A 48 0.05 -3.92 10.97
C PRO A 48 -0.65 -2.79 11.71
N LEU A 49 -0.92 -1.71 11.00
CA LEU A 49 -1.63 -0.57 11.58
C LEU A 49 -3.14 -0.78 11.62
N HIS A 50 -3.66 -1.64 10.77
CA HIS A 50 -5.10 -1.89 10.62
C HIS A 50 -5.38 -3.37 10.40
N GLU A 51 -6.66 -3.75 10.44
CA GLU A 51 -7.08 -5.14 10.42
C GLU A 51 -6.95 -5.84 9.07
N LEU A 52 -6.99 -5.09 7.99
CA LEU A 52 -6.87 -5.65 6.63
C LEU A 52 -5.55 -5.22 6.02
N SER A 53 -4.71 -6.18 5.67
CA SER A 53 -3.48 -5.91 4.93
C SER A 53 -3.53 -6.60 3.58
N ALA A 54 -2.90 -5.98 2.59
CA ALA A 54 -2.68 -6.63 1.30
C ALA A 54 -1.19 -6.77 1.09
N ILE A 55 -0.80 -7.84 0.42
CA ILE A 55 0.60 -8.03 0.04
C ILE A 55 0.68 -8.05 -1.47
N ILE A 56 1.42 -7.11 -2.04
CA ILE A 56 1.60 -6.98 -3.47
C ILE A 56 3.09 -7.07 -3.76
N GLY A 57 3.52 -8.17 -4.37
CA GLY A 57 4.91 -8.36 -4.75
C GLY A 57 5.29 -7.52 -5.96
N VAL A 58 6.49 -7.00 -5.94
CA VAL A 58 7.03 -6.15 -7.00
C VAL A 58 8.36 -6.74 -7.44
N SER A 59 8.54 -6.94 -8.73
CA SER A 59 9.78 -7.48 -9.27
C SER A 59 10.15 -6.78 -10.58
N GLY A 60 11.41 -6.86 -10.94
CA GLY A 60 11.96 -6.19 -12.12
C GLY A 60 13.38 -5.75 -11.83
N LYS A 61 13.75 -4.54 -12.23
CA LYS A 61 15.07 -3.98 -11.90
C LYS A 61 15.18 -3.60 -10.43
N ALA A 62 14.06 -3.57 -9.71
CA ALA A 62 14.02 -3.51 -8.26
C ALA A 62 13.06 -4.59 -7.78
N SER A 63 13.24 -5.07 -6.57
CA SER A 63 12.38 -6.09 -5.97
C SER A 63 11.91 -5.64 -4.62
N GLY A 64 10.65 -5.86 -4.35
CA GLY A 64 10.09 -5.42 -3.08
C GLY A 64 8.64 -5.79 -2.92
N THR A 65 7.99 -5.07 -2.02
CA THR A 65 6.60 -5.34 -1.65
C THR A 65 5.92 -4.04 -1.28
N TYR A 66 4.69 -3.89 -1.73
CA TYR A 66 3.78 -2.90 -1.19
C TYR A 66 2.83 -3.60 -0.24
N VAL A 67 2.68 -3.05 0.96
CA VAL A 67 1.77 -3.62 1.96
C VAL A 67 0.82 -2.52 2.43
N PRO A 68 -0.28 -2.31 1.71
CA PRO A 68 -1.34 -1.42 2.20
C PRO A 68 -2.03 -2.04 3.41
N SER A 69 -2.46 -1.18 4.33
CA SER A 69 -3.18 -1.58 5.53
C SER A 69 -4.39 -0.68 5.69
N LEU A 70 -5.58 -1.28 5.67
CA LEU A 70 -6.86 -0.56 5.74
C LEU A 70 -7.59 -0.92 7.01
N SER A 71 -8.21 0.08 7.64
CA SER A 71 -9.15 -0.21 8.73
C SER A 71 -10.39 -0.88 8.14
N GLU A 72 -11.10 -1.61 8.98
CA GLU A 72 -12.37 -2.23 8.57
C GLU A 72 -13.33 -1.19 8.00
N GLN A 73 -13.42 -0.05 8.65
CA GLN A 73 -14.27 1.05 8.21
C GLN A 73 -13.94 1.51 6.80
N VAL A 74 -12.66 1.73 6.51
CA VAL A 74 -12.23 2.17 5.19
C VAL A 74 -12.55 1.11 4.14
N ALA A 75 -12.27 -0.15 4.43
CA ALA A 75 -12.52 -1.24 3.49
C ALA A 75 -14.02 -1.38 3.18
N ILE A 76 -14.86 -1.32 4.19
CA ILE A 76 -16.32 -1.38 4.03
C ILE A 76 -16.82 -0.21 3.18
N GLU A 77 -16.32 0.99 3.43
CA GLU A 77 -16.74 2.17 2.68
C GLU A 77 -16.27 2.13 1.23
N ILE A 78 -15.13 1.49 0.96
CA ILE A 78 -14.68 1.27 -0.42
C ILE A 78 -15.73 0.47 -1.19
N LEU A 79 -16.20 -0.64 -0.64
CA LEU A 79 -17.23 -1.46 -1.29
C LEU A 79 -18.49 -0.64 -1.52
N HIS A 80 -18.92 0.11 -0.53
CA HIS A 80 -20.13 0.94 -0.63
C HIS A 80 -20.01 1.98 -1.76
N ARG A 81 -18.88 2.67 -1.82
CA ARG A 81 -18.69 3.70 -2.86
C ARG A 81 -18.50 3.13 -4.25
N MET A 82 -17.97 1.93 -4.37
CA MET A 82 -17.75 1.30 -5.68
C MET A 82 -19.04 0.73 -6.27
N VAL A 83 -19.82 0.02 -5.49
CA VAL A 83 -20.96 -0.75 -6.00
C VAL A 83 -22.26 -0.58 -5.19
N GLY A 84 -22.26 0.27 -4.17
CA GLY A 84 -23.47 0.55 -3.40
C GLY A 84 -23.89 -0.53 -2.41
N ILE A 85 -23.03 -1.52 -2.15
CA ILE A 85 -23.33 -2.58 -1.20
C ILE A 85 -22.84 -2.17 0.20
N GLU A 86 -23.71 -2.32 1.18
CA GLU A 86 -23.35 -2.09 2.58
C GLU A 86 -22.97 -3.41 3.21
N ALA A 87 -21.79 -3.44 3.83
CA ALA A 87 -21.30 -4.59 4.57
C ALA A 87 -21.07 -4.20 6.03
N THR A 88 -21.03 -5.20 6.91
CA THR A 88 -20.83 -4.99 8.34
C THR A 88 -19.53 -5.58 8.85
N GLU A 89 -18.81 -6.30 7.99
CA GLU A 89 -17.56 -6.96 8.35
C GLU A 89 -16.66 -7.14 7.11
N LEU A 90 -15.44 -7.59 7.33
CA LEU A 90 -14.49 -7.87 6.26
C LEU A 90 -14.82 -9.20 5.57
N ASP A 91 -15.91 -9.23 4.83
CA ASP A 91 -16.32 -10.40 4.07
C ASP A 91 -15.60 -10.45 2.72
N ASP A 92 -15.91 -11.46 1.90
CA ASP A 92 -15.26 -11.64 0.60
C ASP A 92 -15.48 -10.47 -0.34
N ASP A 93 -16.69 -9.90 -0.35
CA ASP A 93 -16.99 -8.75 -1.22
C ASP A 93 -16.17 -7.52 -0.83
N VAL A 94 -16.02 -7.29 0.47
CA VAL A 94 -15.20 -6.18 0.98
C VAL A 94 -13.74 -6.38 0.60
N CYS A 95 -13.22 -7.59 0.80
CA CYS A 95 -11.82 -7.89 0.46
C CYS A 95 -11.57 -7.77 -1.04
N ASP A 96 -12.50 -8.20 -1.88
CA ASP A 96 -12.38 -8.10 -3.33
C ASP A 96 -12.36 -6.64 -3.77
N ALA A 97 -13.28 -5.83 -3.26
CA ALA A 97 -13.33 -4.41 -3.60
C ALA A 97 -12.08 -3.66 -3.15
N ALA A 98 -11.65 -3.92 -1.92
CA ALA A 98 -10.42 -3.32 -1.40
C ALA A 98 -9.21 -3.74 -2.25
N GLY A 99 -9.12 -5.03 -2.59
CA GLY A 99 -8.05 -5.54 -3.43
C GLY A 99 -7.99 -4.87 -4.79
N GLU A 100 -9.15 -4.60 -5.39
CA GLU A 100 -9.24 -3.90 -6.67
C GLU A 100 -8.63 -2.49 -6.59
N ILE A 101 -9.02 -1.73 -5.58
CA ILE A 101 -8.50 -0.38 -5.36
C ILE A 101 -6.99 -0.43 -5.11
N LEU A 102 -6.53 -1.34 -4.27
CA LEU A 102 -5.12 -1.45 -3.94
C LEU A 102 -4.29 -1.89 -5.14
N ASN A 103 -4.84 -2.77 -5.98
CA ASN A 103 -4.18 -3.19 -7.22
C ASN A 103 -4.06 -2.01 -8.20
N MET A 104 -5.07 -1.16 -8.27
CA MET A 104 -5.02 0.05 -9.10
C MET A 104 -3.93 1.01 -8.62
N ILE A 105 -3.80 1.18 -7.32
CA ILE A 105 -2.74 2.03 -6.75
C ILE A 105 -1.36 1.49 -7.13
N ALA A 106 -1.15 0.19 -6.95
CA ALA A 106 0.13 -0.43 -7.29
C ALA A 106 0.42 -0.35 -8.79
N GLY A 107 -0.60 -0.56 -9.62
CA GLY A 107 -0.45 -0.47 -11.07
C GLY A 107 -0.09 0.94 -11.53
N GLN A 108 -0.70 1.95 -10.94
CA GLN A 108 -0.39 3.33 -11.28
C GLN A 108 1.01 3.72 -10.78
N ALA A 109 1.41 3.26 -9.60
CA ALA A 109 2.75 3.50 -9.07
C ALA A 109 3.81 2.85 -9.98
N LYS A 110 3.56 1.63 -10.43
CA LYS A 110 4.41 0.93 -11.39
C LYS A 110 4.59 1.75 -12.66
N ALA A 111 3.50 2.30 -13.19
CA ALA A 111 3.55 3.09 -14.43
C ALA A 111 4.42 4.34 -14.28
N LYS A 112 4.51 4.89 -13.08
CA LYS A 112 5.37 6.04 -12.78
C LYS A 112 6.84 5.67 -12.60
N LEU A 113 7.14 4.38 -12.53
CA LEU A 113 8.50 3.86 -12.34
C LEU A 113 8.95 3.03 -13.57
N GLN A 114 8.64 3.52 -14.75
CA GLN A 114 8.87 2.80 -16.00
C GLN A 114 10.32 2.32 -16.19
N LYS A 115 11.28 3.10 -15.72
CA LYS A 115 12.70 2.75 -15.85
C LYS A 115 13.07 1.47 -15.11
N LEU A 116 12.29 1.07 -14.13
CA LEU A 116 12.54 -0.13 -13.34
C LEU A 116 11.91 -1.38 -13.95
N GLU A 117 11.10 -1.22 -14.98
CA GLU A 117 10.45 -2.34 -15.68
C GLU A 117 9.77 -3.30 -14.71
N LEU A 118 8.95 -2.75 -13.83
CA LEU A 118 8.35 -3.53 -12.74
C LEU A 118 7.18 -4.37 -13.22
N SER A 119 7.07 -5.55 -12.60
CA SER A 119 5.86 -6.37 -12.64
C SER A 119 5.31 -6.42 -11.23
N ILE A 120 4.00 -6.44 -11.10
CA ILE A 120 3.35 -6.54 -9.79
C ILE A 120 2.48 -7.79 -9.74
N SER A 121 2.40 -8.40 -8.56
CA SER A 121 1.49 -9.52 -8.33
C SER A 121 0.08 -9.00 -8.09
N LEU A 122 -0.90 -9.90 -8.18
CA LEU A 122 -2.23 -9.61 -7.64
C LEU A 122 -2.12 -9.52 -6.11
N PRO A 123 -2.96 -8.70 -5.47
CA PRO A 123 -2.89 -8.60 -4.01
C PRO A 123 -3.34 -9.87 -3.33
N SER A 124 -2.59 -10.29 -2.32
CA SER A 124 -3.04 -11.31 -1.38
C SER A 124 -3.58 -10.59 -0.15
N MET A 125 -4.81 -10.89 0.24
CA MET A 125 -5.47 -10.18 1.33
C MET A 125 -5.34 -10.97 2.63
N ILE A 126 -5.01 -10.27 3.72
CA ILE A 126 -4.86 -10.86 5.04
C ILE A 126 -5.75 -10.08 6.00
N THR A 127 -6.60 -10.80 6.72
CA THR A 127 -7.49 -10.19 7.71
C THR A 127 -7.19 -10.73 9.10
N GLY A 128 -7.57 -9.96 10.12
CA GLY A 128 -7.42 -10.37 11.51
C GLY A 128 -6.60 -9.36 12.30
N LYS A 129 -6.87 -9.28 13.60
CA LYS A 129 -6.24 -8.27 14.46
C LYS A 129 -4.82 -8.62 14.85
N ASN A 130 -4.44 -9.89 14.78
CA ASN A 130 -3.16 -10.36 15.31
C ASN A 130 -2.19 -10.85 14.24
N HIS A 131 -2.45 -10.53 12.96
CA HIS A 131 -1.48 -10.90 11.95
C HIS A 131 -0.23 -10.01 12.05
N GLU A 132 0.90 -10.52 11.59
CA GLU A 132 2.16 -9.80 11.59
C GLU A 132 2.72 -9.74 10.18
N ILE A 133 3.38 -8.64 9.85
CA ILE A 133 4.06 -8.48 8.57
C ILE A 133 5.56 -8.48 8.84
N ARG A 134 6.24 -9.46 8.27
CA ARG A 134 7.69 -9.60 8.43
C ARG A 134 8.36 -9.45 7.07
N TYR A 135 9.29 -8.54 7.02
CA TYR A 135 10.13 -8.35 5.84
C TYR A 135 11.42 -9.15 5.97
N PRO A 136 12.05 -9.52 4.84
CA PRO A 136 13.41 -10.04 4.89
C PRO A 136 14.34 -9.08 5.62
N SER A 137 15.38 -9.61 6.24
CA SER A 137 16.26 -8.81 7.10
C SER A 137 17.01 -7.69 6.36
N ASP A 138 17.17 -7.83 5.04
CA ASP A 138 17.83 -6.82 4.21
C ASP A 138 16.86 -5.76 3.67
N VAL A 139 15.57 -5.87 4.00
CA VAL A 139 14.55 -4.93 3.54
C VAL A 139 14.16 -4.01 4.68
N ARG A 140 14.20 -2.71 4.41
CA ARG A 140 13.72 -1.70 5.34
C ARG A 140 12.51 -1.05 4.72
N ALA A 141 11.37 -1.16 5.39
CA ALA A 141 10.12 -0.62 4.88
C ALA A 141 9.86 0.78 5.41
N ILE A 142 9.34 1.62 4.55
CA ILE A 142 8.80 2.93 4.92
C ILE A 142 7.29 2.78 5.03
N CYS A 143 6.74 3.33 6.09
CA CYS A 143 5.30 3.36 6.29
C CYS A 143 4.78 4.76 5.97
N VAL A 144 3.89 4.85 5.00
CA VAL A 144 3.24 6.11 4.64
C VAL A 144 1.86 6.11 5.26
N LEU A 145 1.58 7.12 6.07
CA LEU A 145 0.28 7.27 6.74
C LEU A 145 -0.58 8.24 5.96
N PHE A 146 -1.84 7.87 5.78
CA PHE A 146 -2.82 8.68 5.06
C PHE A 146 -4.06 8.92 5.93
N GLU A 147 -4.65 10.08 5.74
CA GLU A 147 -6.00 10.38 6.20
C GLU A 147 -6.89 10.61 4.98
N SER A 148 -8.12 10.17 5.08
CA SER A 148 -9.09 10.37 4.01
C SER A 148 -10.45 10.70 4.58
N GLU A 149 -11.36 11.12 3.69
CA GLU A 149 -12.75 11.40 4.09
C GLU A 149 -13.48 10.17 4.62
N ILE A 150 -12.97 8.97 4.31
CA ILE A 150 -13.59 7.72 4.78
C ILE A 150 -12.77 7.04 5.89
N GLY A 151 -11.70 7.67 6.35
CA GLY A 151 -10.91 7.17 7.46
C GLY A 151 -9.43 7.01 7.13
N PRO A 152 -8.63 6.56 8.10
CA PRO A 152 -7.20 6.43 7.95
C PRO A 152 -6.81 5.11 7.27
N PHE A 153 -5.70 5.14 6.55
CA PHE A 153 -5.06 3.94 6.04
C PHE A 153 -3.55 4.18 5.89
N ALA A 154 -2.83 3.14 5.61
CA ALA A 154 -1.38 3.23 5.45
C ALA A 154 -0.91 2.34 4.31
N ILE A 155 0.24 2.67 3.75
CA ILE A 155 0.91 1.82 2.76
C ILE A 155 2.37 1.70 3.16
N GLU A 156 2.82 0.47 3.37
CA GLU A 156 4.23 0.18 3.60
C GLU A 156 4.90 -0.10 2.26
N VAL A 157 6.08 0.45 2.09
CA VAL A 157 6.87 0.29 0.87
C VAL A 157 8.21 -0.30 1.28
N GLY A 158 8.48 -1.53 0.89
CA GLY A 158 9.72 -2.22 1.21
C GLY A 158 10.39 -2.74 -0.05
N PHE A 159 11.58 -2.23 -0.33
CA PHE A 159 12.41 -2.71 -1.43
C PHE A 159 13.71 -3.28 -0.90
N ALA A 160 14.17 -4.35 -1.53
CA ALA A 160 15.49 -4.92 -1.22
C ALA A 160 16.57 -3.96 -1.69
N SER A 161 17.60 -3.84 -0.88
CA SER A 161 18.76 -3.02 -1.23
C SER A 161 19.75 -3.77 -2.13
#